data_91edd8c08c1dfc608bf1f7936c4a2fd5
#
_entry.id   91edd8c08c1dfc608bf1f7936c4a2fd5
#
_cell.length_a   1.000
_cell.length_b   1.000
_cell.length_c   1.000
_cell.angle_alpha   90.00
_cell.angle_beta   90.00
_cell.angle_gamma   90.00
#
_symmetry.space_group_name_H-M   'P 1'
#
loop_
_entity.id
_entity.type
_entity.pdbx_description
1 polymer ?
#
loop_
_entity_poly.entity_id
_entity_poly.type
_entity_poly.pdbx_seq_one_letter_code
_entity_poly.pdbx_strand_id
1 'polypeptide(L)'
;MKNKFFGFGKNVTVAGLVSFFMDISSEMIYPLVPLFLANVLGVNKSVIGLIEGVAESTASLLKVFSGWVSDRIGNRKWLMAAGYGISILSRPLVALATGWHQVLGARFIDRFGKGVRTAPRDAIIAEAADKAYLGRAFGFHRSLDTMGAVVGPALAFFLLGRFSNDYRRVFWFSIVPGVFAVLLIIFFIAEKKKPGAQLIAPATDGPINQRPAAAGRPKLTVKHFDWRFKFFAVIAGLFAVGNSSDVFLILRAQQVGISTVMIPMVYLLFNLIYSLSSLPAGVAADRFGKKRVILLGFVLFAILYYGFAIASNTKAIWVLFGLYGLFMGLTEGIQKAFLATIIPQDFKATAFGVYNTIVGLAMFPASLIGGWLWDQVSPSATFYFGAVTAGLSALLFVIFIATIRKQEKREYNI
;
A
#
# COMPACT_ATOMS: atom_id res chain seq x y z
N MET A 1 -13.92 -33.53 10.26
CA MET A 1 -14.36 -32.35 9.49
C MET A 1 -13.71 -31.13 10.14
N LYS A 2 -12.68 -30.53 9.51
CA LYS A 2 -11.98 -29.35 10.06
C LYS A 2 -12.96 -28.18 10.06
N ASN A 3 -13.07 -27.47 11.19
CA ASN A 3 -13.92 -26.28 11.38
C ASN A 3 -13.71 -25.26 10.24
N LYS A 4 -14.65 -25.27 9.29
CA LYS A 4 -14.72 -24.29 8.22
C LYS A 4 -15.65 -23.16 8.67
N PHE A 5 -15.10 -21.96 8.85
CA PHE A 5 -15.87 -20.73 9.05
C PHE A 5 -16.00 -20.02 7.69
N PHE A 6 -17.18 -19.70 7.26
CA PHE A 6 -17.47 -19.11 5.93
C PHE A 6 -16.88 -19.91 4.74
N GLY A 7 -16.76 -21.25 4.89
CA GLY A 7 -16.15 -22.10 3.85
C GLY A 7 -14.61 -22.09 3.81
N PHE A 8 -13.93 -21.31 4.66
CA PHE A 8 -12.49 -21.19 4.76
C PHE A 8 -11.92 -21.84 6.02
N GLY A 9 -10.64 -22.19 6.00
CA GLY A 9 -9.94 -22.67 7.18
C GLY A 9 -9.86 -21.59 8.27
N LYS A 10 -9.86 -22.00 9.54
CA LYS A 10 -9.85 -21.10 10.71
C LYS A 10 -8.83 -19.96 10.59
N ASN A 11 -7.58 -20.26 10.22
CA ASN A 11 -6.52 -19.24 10.12
C ASN A 11 -6.79 -18.20 9.02
N VAL A 12 -7.42 -18.56 7.89
CA VAL A 12 -7.78 -17.62 6.82
C VAL A 12 -8.85 -16.65 7.33
N THR A 13 -9.88 -17.16 7.98
CA THR A 13 -10.96 -16.33 8.55
C THR A 13 -10.43 -15.39 9.63
N VAL A 14 -9.63 -15.91 10.56
CA VAL A 14 -9.05 -15.10 11.63
C VAL A 14 -8.11 -14.02 11.06
N ALA A 15 -7.24 -14.37 10.09
CA ALA A 15 -6.36 -13.39 9.45
C ALA A 15 -7.14 -12.28 8.72
N GLY A 16 -8.28 -12.63 8.12
CA GLY A 16 -9.18 -11.63 7.52
C GLY A 16 -9.79 -10.69 8.58
N LEU A 17 -10.28 -11.22 9.69
CA LEU A 17 -10.81 -10.42 10.80
C LEU A 17 -9.73 -9.55 11.45
N VAL A 18 -8.52 -10.06 11.61
CA VAL A 18 -7.36 -9.28 12.08
C VAL A 18 -7.10 -8.07 11.18
N SER A 19 -7.10 -8.28 9.86
CA SER A 19 -6.92 -7.18 8.91
C SER A 19 -8.09 -6.19 8.99
N PHE A 20 -9.32 -6.67 9.07
CA PHE A 20 -10.53 -5.83 9.22
C PHE A 20 -10.41 -4.89 10.43
N PHE A 21 -10.16 -5.43 11.62
CA PHE A 21 -10.06 -4.59 12.83
C PHE A 21 -8.84 -3.67 12.81
N MET A 22 -7.72 -4.14 12.25
CA MET A 22 -6.54 -3.29 12.15
C MET A 22 -6.72 -2.16 11.14
N ASP A 23 -7.42 -2.41 10.03
CA ASP A 23 -7.73 -1.37 9.06
C ASP A 23 -8.76 -0.38 9.59
N ILE A 24 -9.75 -0.82 10.37
CA ILE A 24 -10.59 0.12 11.13
C ILE A 24 -9.70 1.04 11.98
N SER A 25 -8.78 0.48 12.76
CA SER A 25 -7.86 1.25 13.61
C SER A 25 -7.00 2.24 12.82
N SER A 26 -6.45 1.81 11.68
CA SER A 26 -5.56 2.62 10.85
C SER A 26 -6.31 3.72 10.10
N GLU A 27 -7.44 3.37 9.50
CA GLU A 27 -8.19 4.24 8.62
C GLU A 27 -9.08 5.25 9.38
N MET A 28 -9.35 5.00 10.68
CA MET A 28 -9.90 6.04 11.57
C MET A 28 -8.97 7.23 11.70
N ILE A 29 -7.66 7.02 11.72
CA ILE A 29 -6.68 8.09 11.98
C ILE A 29 -6.03 8.61 10.70
N TYR A 30 -5.92 7.80 9.65
CA TYR A 30 -5.18 8.15 8.43
C TYR A 30 -5.62 9.51 7.84
N PRO A 31 -6.90 9.79 7.60
CA PRO A 31 -7.33 11.08 7.06
C PRO A 31 -7.20 12.23 8.06
N LEU A 32 -7.03 11.94 9.35
CA LEU A 32 -7.01 12.95 10.41
C LEU A 32 -5.59 13.40 10.79
N VAL A 33 -4.58 12.56 10.60
CA VAL A 33 -3.18 12.89 10.95
C VAL A 33 -2.69 14.15 10.24
N PRO A 34 -2.86 14.33 8.92
CA PRO A 34 -2.42 15.56 8.25
C PRO A 34 -3.17 16.80 8.73
N LEU A 35 -4.45 16.65 9.04
CA LEU A 35 -5.27 17.73 9.59
C LEU A 35 -4.83 18.10 11.01
N PHE A 36 -4.51 17.11 11.84
CA PHE A 36 -3.95 17.31 13.18
C PHE A 36 -2.59 18.04 13.12
N LEU A 37 -1.71 17.62 12.21
CA LEU A 37 -0.41 18.29 11.98
C LEU A 37 -0.60 19.74 11.55
N ALA A 38 -1.51 20.00 10.59
CA ALA A 38 -1.73 21.35 10.06
C ALA A 38 -2.49 22.25 11.04
N ASN A 39 -3.60 21.77 11.62
CA ASN A 39 -4.56 22.61 12.33
C ASN A 39 -4.28 22.69 13.85
N VAL A 40 -3.68 21.65 14.44
CA VAL A 40 -3.42 21.59 15.90
C VAL A 40 -1.96 21.88 16.21
N LEU A 41 -1.03 21.29 15.43
CA LEU A 41 0.40 21.48 15.65
C LEU A 41 1.01 22.63 14.81
N GLY A 42 0.23 23.26 13.90
CA GLY A 42 0.69 24.40 13.09
C GLY A 42 1.81 24.06 12.12
N VAL A 43 1.92 22.80 11.71
CA VAL A 43 3.03 22.31 10.88
C VAL A 43 2.81 22.67 9.41
N ASN A 44 3.86 23.16 8.74
CA ASN A 44 3.83 23.43 7.31
C ASN A 44 3.76 22.12 6.48
N LYS A 45 3.37 22.24 5.21
CA LYS A 45 3.09 21.08 4.35
C LYS A 45 4.37 20.40 3.88
N SER A 46 5.49 21.11 3.84
CA SER A 46 6.83 20.52 3.59
C SER A 46 7.19 19.47 4.66
N VAL A 47 6.95 19.78 5.93
CA VAL A 47 7.19 18.83 7.03
C VAL A 47 6.18 17.68 7.01
N ILE A 48 4.92 17.94 6.66
CA ILE A 48 3.92 16.87 6.46
C ILE A 48 4.37 15.94 5.32
N GLY A 49 4.86 16.50 4.21
CA GLY A 49 5.44 15.73 3.10
C GLY A 49 6.66 14.90 3.51
N LEU A 50 7.54 15.44 4.37
CA LEU A 50 8.67 14.72 4.94
C LEU A 50 8.19 13.52 5.78
N ILE A 51 7.22 13.72 6.69
CA ILE A 51 6.65 12.68 7.55
C ILE A 51 6.07 11.54 6.71
N GLU A 52 5.25 11.86 5.72
CA GLU A 52 4.61 10.86 4.87
C GLU A 52 5.62 10.17 3.93
N GLY A 53 6.56 10.92 3.36
CA GLY A 53 7.61 10.36 2.52
C GLY A 53 8.48 9.34 3.27
N VAL A 54 8.91 9.66 4.50
CA VAL A 54 9.63 8.72 5.37
C VAL A 54 8.77 7.50 5.69
N ALA A 55 7.50 7.72 6.04
CA ALA A 55 6.58 6.66 6.42
C ALA A 55 6.38 5.65 5.27
N GLU A 56 6.01 6.11 4.07
CA GLU A 56 5.71 5.24 2.93
C GLU A 56 6.96 4.52 2.39
N SER A 57 8.10 5.21 2.36
CA SER A 57 9.38 4.59 1.96
C SER A 57 9.81 3.51 2.95
N THR A 58 9.65 3.74 4.25
CA THR A 58 9.92 2.75 5.30
C THR A 58 9.08 1.50 5.10
N ALA A 59 7.77 1.65 4.91
CA ALA A 59 6.88 0.51 4.68
C ALA A 59 7.28 -0.30 3.45
N SER A 60 7.65 0.36 2.36
CA SER A 60 8.02 -0.28 1.10
C SER A 60 9.33 -1.05 1.20
N LEU A 61 10.35 -0.49 1.84
CA LEU A 61 11.64 -1.14 2.05
C LEU A 61 11.51 -2.35 2.99
N LEU A 62 10.79 -2.20 4.10
CA LEU A 62 10.65 -3.26 5.09
C LEU A 62 9.85 -4.46 4.61
N LYS A 63 8.93 -4.31 3.66
CA LYS A 63 8.22 -5.45 3.05
C LYS A 63 9.18 -6.45 2.40
N VAL A 64 10.28 -5.99 1.82
CA VAL A 64 11.30 -6.85 1.20
C VAL A 64 12.04 -7.65 2.27
N PHE A 65 12.41 -7.00 3.38
CA PHE A 65 13.14 -7.64 4.48
C PHE A 65 12.27 -8.59 5.32
N SER A 66 10.99 -8.26 5.53
CA SER A 66 10.12 -9.04 6.41
C SER A 66 9.85 -10.45 5.87
N GLY A 67 9.81 -10.63 4.56
CA GLY A 67 9.70 -11.95 3.93
C GLY A 67 10.90 -12.84 4.28
N TRP A 68 12.11 -12.31 4.14
CA TRP A 68 13.33 -13.03 4.46
C TRP A 68 13.46 -13.38 5.96
N VAL A 69 13.08 -12.43 6.85
CA VAL A 69 13.04 -12.66 8.30
C VAL A 69 12.00 -13.72 8.67
N SER A 70 10.80 -13.63 8.09
CA SER A 70 9.71 -14.57 8.31
C SER A 70 10.08 -16.03 7.97
N ASP A 71 10.81 -16.21 6.86
CA ASP A 71 11.23 -17.55 6.43
C ASP A 71 12.34 -18.13 7.32
N ARG A 72 13.14 -17.28 7.98
CA ARG A 72 14.21 -17.71 8.90
C ARG A 72 13.72 -18.04 10.31
N ILE A 73 12.86 -17.19 10.86
CA ILE A 73 12.42 -17.34 12.27
C ILE A 73 11.49 -18.53 12.43
N GLY A 74 10.73 -18.92 11.38
CA GLY A 74 9.82 -20.08 11.42
C GLY A 74 8.60 -19.90 12.35
N ASN A 75 8.53 -18.83 13.12
CA ASN A 75 7.46 -18.51 14.06
C ASN A 75 6.65 -17.30 13.56
N ARG A 76 5.79 -17.55 12.57
CA ARG A 76 5.04 -16.53 11.86
C ARG A 76 3.96 -15.86 12.70
N LYS A 77 3.33 -16.62 13.61
CA LYS A 77 2.29 -16.10 14.50
C LYS A 77 2.81 -14.96 15.37
N TRP A 78 3.93 -15.18 16.06
CA TRP A 78 4.47 -14.16 16.97
C TRP A 78 5.10 -13.00 16.24
N LEU A 79 5.70 -13.23 15.06
CA LEU A 79 6.20 -12.14 14.21
C LEU A 79 5.04 -11.27 13.68
N MET A 80 3.93 -11.91 13.30
CA MET A 80 2.69 -11.21 12.94
C MET A 80 2.15 -10.41 14.13
N ALA A 81 2.02 -11.04 15.32
CA ALA A 81 1.53 -10.37 16.52
C ALA A 81 2.39 -9.17 16.94
N ALA A 82 3.72 -9.31 16.88
CA ALA A 82 4.67 -8.23 17.16
C ALA A 82 4.49 -7.07 16.18
N GLY A 83 4.40 -7.34 14.87
CA GLY A 83 4.20 -6.30 13.86
C GLY A 83 2.88 -5.53 14.03
N TYR A 84 1.78 -6.23 14.36
CA TYR A 84 0.49 -5.59 14.67
C TYR A 84 0.56 -4.80 15.98
N GLY A 85 1.18 -5.35 17.04
CA GLY A 85 1.38 -4.68 18.32
C GLY A 85 2.22 -3.41 18.19
N ILE A 86 3.34 -3.46 17.47
CA ILE A 86 4.17 -2.28 17.16
C ILE A 86 3.35 -1.21 16.45
N SER A 87 2.53 -1.57 15.45
CA SER A 87 1.67 -0.59 14.77
C SER A 87 0.69 0.08 15.73
N ILE A 88 0.10 -0.64 16.70
CA ILE A 88 -0.86 -0.07 17.66
C ILE A 88 -0.18 0.95 18.57
N LEU A 89 1.07 0.74 18.96
CA LEU A 89 1.81 1.68 19.81
C LEU A 89 1.92 3.08 19.20
N SER A 90 1.80 3.20 17.88
CA SER A 90 1.79 4.51 17.22
C SER A 90 0.58 5.37 17.59
N ARG A 91 -0.57 4.76 17.93
CA ARG A 91 -1.84 5.46 18.23
C ARG A 91 -1.74 6.37 19.46
N PRO A 92 -1.34 5.86 20.64
CA PRO A 92 -1.13 6.71 21.80
C PRO A 92 -0.02 7.74 21.56
N LEU A 93 1.03 7.40 20.82
CA LEU A 93 2.11 8.35 20.51
C LEU A 93 1.60 9.54 19.68
N VAL A 94 0.73 9.32 18.68
CA VAL A 94 0.09 10.42 17.92
C VAL A 94 -0.89 11.17 18.81
N ALA A 95 -1.69 10.50 19.65
CA ALA A 95 -2.66 11.14 20.54
C ALA A 95 -2.00 12.07 21.54
N LEU A 96 -0.82 11.73 22.04
CA LEU A 96 -0.06 12.50 23.02
C LEU A 96 0.91 13.49 22.39
N ALA A 97 1.07 13.48 21.06
CA ALA A 97 2.05 14.33 20.38
C ALA A 97 1.78 15.82 20.61
N THR A 98 2.83 16.55 20.96
CA THR A 98 2.86 18.00 21.11
C THR A 98 3.71 18.68 20.04
N GLY A 99 4.45 17.89 19.25
CA GLY A 99 5.28 18.36 18.16
C GLY A 99 5.34 17.35 17.01
N TRP A 100 5.70 17.82 15.84
CA TRP A 100 5.73 17.02 14.62
C TRP A 100 6.76 15.86 14.64
N HIS A 101 7.88 16.02 15.37
CA HIS A 101 8.89 14.97 15.53
C HIS A 101 8.31 13.70 16.19
N GLN A 102 7.41 13.88 17.15
CA GLN A 102 6.72 12.77 17.80
C GLN A 102 5.77 12.08 16.84
N VAL A 103 5.07 12.84 15.99
CA VAL A 103 4.21 12.27 14.93
C VAL A 103 5.05 11.54 13.90
N LEU A 104 6.22 12.08 13.49
CA LEU A 104 7.17 11.39 12.61
C LEU A 104 7.59 10.04 13.19
N GLY A 105 8.00 10.02 14.47
CA GLY A 105 8.37 8.78 15.16
C GLY A 105 7.21 7.78 15.22
N ALA A 106 6.01 8.25 15.53
CA ALA A 106 4.81 7.41 15.57
C ALA A 106 4.46 6.83 14.20
N ARG A 107 4.53 7.63 13.13
CA ARG A 107 4.30 7.17 11.76
C ARG A 107 5.36 6.16 11.32
N PHE A 108 6.63 6.40 11.67
CA PHE A 108 7.71 5.45 11.41
C PHE A 108 7.43 4.10 12.09
N ILE A 109 7.06 4.12 13.39
CA ILE A 109 6.72 2.92 14.17
C ILE A 109 5.54 2.17 13.54
N ASP A 110 4.49 2.87 13.13
CA ASP A 110 3.35 2.27 12.45
C ASP A 110 3.76 1.56 11.16
N ARG A 111 4.53 2.23 10.32
CA ARG A 111 4.98 1.69 9.03
C ARG A 111 6.00 0.57 9.19
N PHE A 112 6.85 0.65 10.22
CA PHE A 112 7.72 -0.45 10.60
C PHE A 112 6.91 -1.70 10.97
N GLY A 113 5.92 -1.57 11.86
CA GLY A 113 5.01 -2.65 12.22
C GLY A 113 4.26 -3.22 11.00
N LYS A 114 3.79 -2.37 10.07
CA LYS A 114 3.16 -2.80 8.81
C LYS A 114 4.13 -3.59 7.93
N GLY A 115 5.38 -3.17 7.82
CA GLY A 115 6.42 -3.90 7.10
C GLY A 115 6.66 -5.29 7.69
N VAL A 116 6.80 -5.39 9.01
CA VAL A 116 7.08 -6.65 9.72
C VAL A 116 5.93 -7.65 9.59
N ARG A 117 4.66 -7.21 9.69
CA ARG A 117 3.49 -8.10 9.75
C ARG A 117 3.04 -8.67 8.41
N THR A 118 3.31 -7.97 7.29
CA THR A 118 2.68 -8.28 5.99
C THR A 118 3.06 -9.65 5.46
N ALA A 119 4.36 -9.98 5.40
CA ALA A 119 4.80 -11.26 4.87
C ALA A 119 4.45 -12.47 5.74
N PRO A 120 4.58 -12.43 7.09
CA PRO A 120 4.10 -13.51 7.94
C PRO A 120 2.61 -13.78 7.82
N ARG A 121 1.77 -12.73 7.75
CA ARG A 121 0.33 -12.84 7.55
C ARG A 121 0.00 -13.56 6.24
N ASP A 122 0.58 -13.11 5.15
CA ASP A 122 0.32 -13.66 3.82
C ASP A 122 0.77 -15.13 3.74
N ALA A 123 1.88 -15.48 4.40
CA ALA A 123 2.34 -16.84 4.51
C ALA A 123 1.38 -17.74 5.33
N ILE A 124 0.83 -17.25 6.45
CA ILE A 124 -0.18 -17.97 7.24
C ILE A 124 -1.45 -18.23 6.41
N ILE A 125 -1.92 -17.25 5.63
CA ILE A 125 -3.07 -17.41 4.73
C ILE A 125 -2.77 -18.46 3.67
N ALA A 126 -1.62 -18.38 3.01
CA ALA A 126 -1.22 -19.32 1.96
C ALA A 126 -1.07 -20.78 2.47
N GLU A 127 -0.55 -20.97 3.68
CA GLU A 127 -0.41 -22.31 4.29
C GLU A 127 -1.74 -22.89 4.80
N ALA A 128 -2.69 -22.02 5.16
CA ALA A 128 -3.99 -22.45 5.66
C ALA A 128 -5.01 -22.72 4.55
N ALA A 129 -4.78 -22.16 3.36
CA ALA A 129 -5.66 -22.35 2.20
C ALA A 129 -5.28 -23.58 1.39
N ASP A 130 -6.29 -24.21 0.77
CA ASP A 130 -6.08 -25.24 -0.25
C ASP A 130 -5.42 -24.61 -1.49
N LYS A 131 -4.45 -25.28 -2.10
CA LYS A 131 -3.75 -24.77 -3.30
C LYS A 131 -4.70 -24.41 -4.45
N ALA A 132 -5.80 -25.17 -4.60
CA ALA A 132 -6.84 -24.92 -5.59
C ALA A 132 -7.67 -23.66 -5.31
N TYR A 133 -7.68 -23.14 -4.07
CA TYR A 133 -8.53 -22.05 -3.62
C TYR A 133 -7.77 -20.86 -3.05
N LEU A 134 -6.46 -20.75 -3.33
CA LEU A 134 -5.61 -19.64 -2.87
C LEU A 134 -6.16 -18.28 -3.24
N GLY A 135 -6.61 -18.11 -4.48
CA GLY A 135 -7.22 -16.86 -4.94
C GLY A 135 -8.46 -16.46 -4.13
N ARG A 136 -9.32 -17.44 -3.79
CA ARG A 136 -10.50 -17.19 -2.95
C ARG A 136 -10.11 -16.80 -1.52
N ALA A 137 -9.07 -17.42 -0.95
CA ALA A 137 -8.61 -17.10 0.40
C ALA A 137 -8.03 -15.69 0.50
N PHE A 138 -7.19 -15.28 -0.46
CA PHE A 138 -6.68 -13.92 -0.54
C PHE A 138 -7.75 -12.90 -0.89
N GLY A 139 -8.70 -13.25 -1.76
CA GLY A 139 -9.86 -12.42 -2.08
C GLY A 139 -10.74 -12.16 -0.87
N PHE A 140 -11.04 -13.19 -0.08
CA PHE A 140 -11.79 -13.05 1.18
C PHE A 140 -11.06 -12.16 2.19
N HIS A 141 -9.75 -12.39 2.36
CA HIS A 141 -8.91 -11.54 3.21
C HIS A 141 -8.97 -10.07 2.74
N ARG A 142 -8.80 -9.83 1.43
CA ARG A 142 -8.84 -8.47 0.88
C ARG A 142 -10.20 -7.80 1.04
N SER A 143 -11.30 -8.55 0.92
CA SER A 143 -12.64 -8.01 1.16
C SER A 143 -12.81 -7.50 2.60
N LEU A 144 -12.33 -8.26 3.59
CA LEU A 144 -12.37 -7.85 4.99
C LEU A 144 -11.46 -6.65 5.27
N ASP A 145 -10.24 -6.63 4.72
CA ASP A 145 -9.29 -5.52 4.73
C ASP A 145 -9.98 -4.22 4.23
N THR A 146 -10.59 -4.29 3.03
CA THR A 146 -11.31 -3.15 2.44
C THR A 146 -12.56 -2.73 3.23
N MET A 147 -13.30 -3.69 3.80
CA MET A 147 -14.41 -3.35 4.69
C MET A 147 -13.94 -2.55 5.91
N GLY A 148 -12.77 -2.88 6.48
CA GLY A 148 -12.12 -2.08 7.53
C GLY A 148 -11.82 -0.66 7.08
N ALA A 149 -11.32 -0.51 5.84
CA ALA A 149 -11.02 0.79 5.26
C ALA A 149 -12.28 1.64 4.94
N VAL A 150 -13.46 1.05 4.90
CA VAL A 150 -14.74 1.78 4.83
C VAL A 150 -15.26 2.12 6.22
N VAL A 151 -15.25 1.16 7.15
CA VAL A 151 -15.78 1.34 8.50
C VAL A 151 -14.94 2.33 9.32
N GLY A 152 -13.61 2.32 9.17
CA GLY A 152 -12.71 3.22 9.91
C GLY A 152 -13.05 4.71 9.74
N PRO A 153 -13.07 5.24 8.51
CA PRO A 153 -13.45 6.65 8.28
C PRO A 153 -14.89 6.96 8.70
N ALA A 154 -15.85 6.02 8.59
CA ALA A 154 -17.22 6.21 9.08
C ALA A 154 -17.25 6.41 10.61
N LEU A 155 -16.49 5.59 11.35
CA LEU A 155 -16.34 5.77 12.80
C LEU A 155 -15.63 7.08 13.14
N ALA A 156 -14.59 7.47 12.38
CA ALA A 156 -13.91 8.74 12.58
C ALA A 156 -14.85 9.93 12.38
N PHE A 157 -15.68 9.90 11.36
CA PHE A 157 -16.72 10.92 11.13
C PHE A 157 -17.67 11.04 12.33
N PHE A 158 -18.22 9.92 12.79
CA PHE A 158 -19.14 9.89 13.92
C PHE A 158 -18.49 10.42 15.21
N LEU A 159 -17.27 9.98 15.51
CA LEU A 159 -16.55 10.40 16.70
C LEU A 159 -16.14 11.88 16.67
N LEU A 160 -15.69 12.39 15.50
CA LEU A 160 -15.39 13.82 15.35
C LEU A 160 -16.64 14.68 15.58
N GLY A 161 -17.77 14.29 15.01
CA GLY A 161 -19.04 14.98 15.24
C GLY A 161 -19.46 14.96 16.71
N ARG A 162 -19.27 13.81 17.40
CA ARG A 162 -19.64 13.63 18.82
C ARG A 162 -18.72 14.38 19.78
N PHE A 163 -17.44 14.55 19.44
CA PHE A 163 -16.41 15.13 20.31
C PHE A 163 -15.93 16.50 19.83
N SER A 164 -16.75 17.26 19.13
CA SER A 164 -16.46 18.65 18.74
C SER A 164 -15.10 18.81 18.04
N ASN A 165 -14.78 17.92 17.10
CA ASN A 165 -13.53 17.88 16.33
C ASN A 165 -12.26 17.58 17.15
N ASP A 166 -12.37 16.92 18.29
CA ASP A 166 -11.22 16.50 19.08
C ASP A 166 -10.53 15.29 18.40
N TYR A 167 -9.47 15.56 17.62
CA TYR A 167 -8.67 14.52 16.96
C TYR A 167 -8.06 13.53 17.95
N ARG A 168 -7.59 14.00 19.12
CA ARG A 168 -6.89 13.16 20.11
C ARG A 168 -7.81 12.07 20.64
N ARG A 169 -9.06 12.39 20.89
CA ARG A 169 -10.06 11.39 21.29
C ARG A 169 -10.26 10.32 20.23
N VAL A 170 -10.35 10.70 18.97
CA VAL A 170 -10.46 9.71 17.87
C VAL A 170 -9.22 8.81 17.84
N PHE A 171 -8.01 9.36 18.02
CA PHE A 171 -6.77 8.57 18.08
C PHE A 171 -6.77 7.58 19.25
N TRP A 172 -7.29 7.96 20.43
CA TRP A 172 -7.45 7.04 21.54
C TRP A 172 -8.46 5.93 21.23
N PHE A 173 -9.62 6.26 20.67
CA PHE A 173 -10.62 5.25 20.29
C PHE A 173 -10.11 4.28 19.23
N SER A 174 -9.20 4.68 18.34
CA SER A 174 -8.64 3.81 17.32
C SER A 174 -7.78 2.66 17.88
N ILE A 175 -7.32 2.76 19.15
CA ILE A 175 -6.58 1.69 19.83
C ILE A 175 -7.48 0.46 20.01
N VAL A 176 -8.77 0.65 20.28
CA VAL A 176 -9.70 -0.43 20.61
C VAL A 176 -9.75 -1.49 19.51
N PRO A 177 -10.10 -1.19 18.25
CA PRO A 177 -10.08 -2.20 17.20
C PRO A 177 -8.67 -2.76 16.96
N GLY A 178 -7.61 -1.97 17.10
CA GLY A 178 -6.24 -2.46 16.99
C GLY A 178 -5.91 -3.54 18.03
N VAL A 179 -6.28 -3.32 19.28
CA VAL A 179 -6.09 -4.31 20.37
C VAL A 179 -6.88 -5.59 20.06
N PHE A 180 -8.14 -5.47 19.59
CA PHE A 180 -8.90 -6.63 19.16
C PHE A 180 -8.19 -7.43 18.07
N ALA A 181 -7.55 -6.77 17.10
CA ALA A 181 -6.78 -7.45 16.07
C ALA A 181 -5.63 -8.29 16.66
N VAL A 182 -4.87 -7.74 17.63
CA VAL A 182 -3.77 -8.47 18.29
C VAL A 182 -4.29 -9.63 19.14
N LEU A 183 -5.36 -9.43 19.90
CA LEU A 183 -5.98 -10.49 20.70
C LEU A 183 -6.46 -11.65 19.81
N LEU A 184 -7.04 -11.36 18.64
CA LEU A 184 -7.42 -12.39 17.67
C LEU A 184 -6.22 -13.22 17.20
N ILE A 185 -5.05 -12.60 16.98
CA ILE A 185 -3.84 -13.33 16.62
C ILE A 185 -3.41 -14.24 17.76
N ILE A 186 -3.31 -13.71 18.98
CA ILE A 186 -2.78 -14.43 20.14
C ILE A 186 -3.66 -15.65 20.46
N PHE A 187 -4.98 -15.49 20.46
CA PHE A 187 -5.88 -16.55 20.93
C PHE A 187 -6.38 -17.48 19.82
N PHE A 188 -6.48 -17.00 18.56
CA PHE A 188 -7.19 -17.76 17.53
C PHE A 188 -6.32 -18.21 16.36
N ILE A 189 -5.16 -17.59 16.07
CA ILE A 189 -4.23 -18.09 15.06
C ILE A 189 -3.53 -19.34 15.59
N ALA A 190 -3.73 -20.46 14.90
CA ALA A 190 -3.03 -21.71 15.19
C ALA A 190 -1.83 -21.85 14.24
N GLU A 191 -0.63 -21.94 14.79
CA GLU A 191 0.58 -22.22 14.04
C GLU A 191 0.87 -23.71 14.07
N LYS A 192 0.99 -24.33 12.89
CA LYS A 192 1.51 -25.68 12.80
C LYS A 192 3.02 -25.63 13.04
N LYS A 193 3.47 -26.13 14.19
CA LYS A 193 4.91 -26.38 14.40
C LYS A 193 5.41 -27.26 13.25
N LYS A 194 6.29 -26.74 12.41
CA LYS A 194 7.05 -27.59 11.48
C LYS A 194 8.03 -28.38 12.36
N PRO A 195 7.97 -29.72 12.37
CA PRO A 195 9.03 -30.51 13.00
C PRO A 195 10.31 -30.20 12.20
N GLY A 196 11.29 -29.54 12.82
CA GLY A 196 12.62 -29.39 12.24
C GLY A 196 13.01 -28.01 11.68
N ALA A 197 12.43 -26.90 12.13
CA ALA A 197 13.13 -25.62 12.06
C ALA A 197 14.23 -25.61 13.14
N GLN A 198 15.19 -26.49 13.00
CA GLN A 198 16.48 -26.33 13.69
C GLN A 198 17.10 -25.03 13.15
N LEU A 199 17.37 -24.09 14.05
CA LEU A 199 18.43 -23.10 13.86
C LEU A 199 19.56 -23.85 13.14
N ILE A 200 19.93 -23.41 11.94
CA ILE A 200 21.07 -23.99 11.22
C ILE A 200 22.26 -23.73 12.12
N ALA A 201 22.58 -24.73 12.97
CA ALA A 201 23.91 -24.83 13.56
C ALA A 201 24.93 -24.87 12.41
N PRO A 202 26.11 -24.28 12.58
CA PRO A 202 27.14 -24.38 11.56
C PRO A 202 27.34 -25.85 11.23
N ALA A 203 27.32 -26.20 9.95
CA ALA A 203 27.43 -27.55 9.45
C ALA A 203 28.73 -28.17 9.95
N THR A 204 28.60 -29.11 10.89
CA THR A 204 29.66 -30.06 11.18
C THR A 204 29.63 -31.18 10.12
N ASP A 205 30.78 -31.48 9.65
CA ASP A 205 31.19 -32.38 8.59
C ASP A 205 30.34 -33.66 8.38
N GLY A 206 29.68 -33.74 7.25
CA GLY A 206 29.11 -34.93 6.65
C GLY A 206 29.46 -35.00 5.15
N PRO A 207 29.61 -36.20 4.54
CA PRO A 207 30.18 -36.37 3.21
C PRO A 207 29.40 -35.67 2.11
N ILE A 208 30.13 -35.01 1.21
CA ILE A 208 29.73 -34.03 0.20
C ILE A 208 28.78 -34.56 -0.89
N ASN A 209 28.52 -35.86 -0.98
CA ASN A 209 27.90 -36.49 -2.14
C ASN A 209 26.37 -36.69 -2.12
N GLN A 210 25.61 -36.12 -1.17
CA GLN A 210 24.14 -36.27 -1.13
C GLN A 210 23.38 -34.93 -0.88
N ARG A 211 23.99 -33.79 -1.21
CA ARG A 211 23.23 -32.55 -1.19
C ARG A 211 22.51 -32.40 -2.55
N PRO A 212 21.16 -32.27 -2.59
CA PRO A 212 20.54 -31.70 -3.78
C PRO A 212 21.20 -30.35 -3.97
N ALA A 213 21.78 -30.14 -5.13
CA ALA A 213 22.46 -28.91 -5.49
C ALA A 213 21.60 -27.73 -5.05
N ALA A 214 22.06 -26.99 -4.05
CA ALA A 214 21.49 -25.70 -3.72
C ALA A 214 21.63 -24.90 -5.02
N ALA A 215 20.54 -24.85 -5.81
CA ALA A 215 20.47 -24.02 -7.00
C ALA A 215 20.94 -22.63 -6.55
N GLY A 216 22.10 -22.24 -7.02
CA GLY A 216 22.79 -21.03 -6.60
C GLY A 216 21.78 -19.89 -6.61
N ARG A 217 21.48 -19.33 -5.44
CA ARG A 217 20.55 -18.18 -5.34
C ARG A 217 21.07 -17.14 -6.34
N PRO A 218 20.27 -16.77 -7.34
CA PRO A 218 20.73 -15.80 -8.32
C PRO A 218 21.15 -14.55 -7.55
N LYS A 219 22.43 -14.15 -7.68
CA LYS A 219 22.91 -12.90 -7.12
C LYS A 219 21.98 -11.80 -7.65
N LEU A 220 21.49 -10.93 -6.77
CA LEU A 220 20.69 -9.75 -7.07
C LEU A 220 21.45 -8.85 -8.06
N THR A 221 21.42 -9.17 -9.33
CA THR A 221 22.13 -8.37 -10.34
C THR A 221 21.06 -7.87 -11.34
N VAL A 222 20.74 -6.58 -11.23
CA VAL A 222 19.81 -5.86 -12.14
C VAL A 222 20.21 -6.01 -13.61
N LYS A 223 21.44 -6.44 -13.90
CA LYS A 223 21.94 -6.68 -15.27
C LYS A 223 21.16 -7.74 -16.04
N HIS A 224 20.56 -8.74 -15.38
CA HIS A 224 19.84 -9.85 -16.01
C HIS A 224 18.40 -9.52 -16.40
N PHE A 225 17.87 -8.36 -16.02
CA PHE A 225 16.53 -7.98 -16.43
C PHE A 225 16.52 -7.43 -17.85
N ASP A 226 15.55 -7.89 -18.64
CA ASP A 226 15.28 -7.39 -19.98
C ASP A 226 15.03 -5.86 -19.98
N TRP A 227 15.32 -5.21 -21.10
CA TRP A 227 15.08 -3.78 -21.28
C TRP A 227 13.61 -3.40 -21.05
N ARG A 228 12.66 -4.30 -21.33
CA ARG A 228 11.22 -4.11 -21.09
C ARG A 228 10.92 -3.86 -19.60
N PHE A 229 11.53 -4.65 -18.72
CA PHE A 229 11.43 -4.43 -17.27
C PHE A 229 12.06 -3.10 -16.85
N LYS A 230 13.28 -2.83 -17.29
CA LYS A 230 14.02 -1.62 -16.93
C LYS A 230 13.27 -0.35 -17.35
N PHE A 231 12.77 -0.32 -18.58
CA PHE A 231 12.04 0.83 -19.10
C PHE A 231 10.70 1.02 -18.38
N PHE A 232 9.94 -0.07 -18.14
CA PHE A 232 8.71 0.02 -17.35
C PHE A 232 8.97 0.47 -15.89
N ALA A 233 10.04 0.00 -15.27
CA ALA A 233 10.44 0.43 -13.92
C ALA A 233 10.78 1.94 -13.87
N VAL A 234 11.43 2.48 -14.90
CA VAL A 234 11.68 3.93 -15.03
C VAL A 234 10.38 4.72 -15.15
N ILE A 235 9.44 4.25 -16.01
CA ILE A 235 8.13 4.89 -16.17
C ILE A 235 7.36 4.88 -14.84
N ALA A 236 7.34 3.74 -14.15
CA ALA A 236 6.66 3.61 -12.87
C ALA A 236 7.32 4.47 -11.77
N GLY A 237 8.64 4.57 -11.77
CA GLY A 237 9.39 5.46 -10.89
C GLY A 237 9.08 6.94 -11.14
N LEU A 238 9.06 7.37 -12.40
CA LEU A 238 8.69 8.73 -12.78
C LEU A 238 7.24 9.05 -12.37
N PHE A 239 6.32 8.13 -12.65
CA PHE A 239 4.93 8.26 -12.20
C PHE A 239 4.84 8.38 -10.67
N ALA A 240 5.59 7.56 -9.94
CA ALA A 240 5.60 7.58 -8.47
C ALA A 240 6.17 8.90 -7.91
N VAL A 241 7.13 9.54 -8.59
CA VAL A 241 7.63 10.90 -8.21
C VAL A 241 6.54 11.96 -8.34
N GLY A 242 5.61 11.83 -9.29
CA GLY A 242 4.46 12.73 -9.41
C GLY A 242 3.28 12.37 -8.52
N ASN A 243 3.21 11.12 -8.09
CA ASN A 243 2.17 10.62 -7.21
C ASN A 243 2.57 10.86 -5.74
N SER A 244 2.47 12.13 -5.31
CA SER A 244 2.68 12.50 -3.90
C SER A 244 1.65 11.82 -2.99
N SER A 245 1.93 11.79 -1.68
CA SER A 245 1.02 11.16 -0.70
C SER A 245 -0.41 11.68 -0.81
N ASP A 246 -1.40 10.78 -0.69
CA ASP A 246 -2.84 11.09 -0.63
C ASP A 246 -3.21 12.12 0.45
N VAL A 247 -2.31 12.35 1.38
CA VAL A 247 -2.38 13.41 2.40
C VAL A 247 -2.58 14.80 1.78
N PHE A 248 -1.95 15.09 0.63
CA PHE A 248 -2.13 16.38 -0.06
C PHE A 248 -3.53 16.52 -0.66
N LEU A 249 -4.16 15.43 -1.10
CA LEU A 249 -5.57 15.42 -1.53
C LEU A 249 -6.49 15.80 -0.35
N ILE A 250 -6.23 15.24 0.83
CA ILE A 250 -6.98 15.53 2.07
C ILE A 250 -6.83 17.01 2.46
N LEU A 251 -5.60 17.53 2.45
CA LEU A 251 -5.32 18.93 2.75
C LEU A 251 -5.97 19.87 1.71
N ARG A 252 -5.98 19.48 0.42
CA ARG A 252 -6.66 20.22 -0.64
C ARG A 252 -8.17 20.24 -0.44
N ALA A 253 -8.76 19.11 -0.06
CA ALA A 253 -10.19 19.05 0.23
C ALA A 253 -10.57 20.01 1.36
N GLN A 254 -9.80 20.07 2.45
CA GLN A 254 -10.01 21.03 3.51
C GLN A 254 -9.85 22.49 3.03
N GLN A 255 -8.80 22.76 2.26
CA GLN A 255 -8.53 24.11 1.74
C GLN A 255 -9.67 24.64 0.82
N VAL A 256 -10.27 23.75 0.03
CA VAL A 256 -11.40 24.11 -0.87
C VAL A 256 -12.72 24.25 -0.09
N GLY A 257 -12.75 23.94 1.22
CA GLY A 257 -13.92 24.19 2.07
C GLY A 257 -14.67 22.95 2.54
N ILE A 258 -14.12 21.74 2.35
CA ILE A 258 -14.67 20.55 3.03
C ILE A 258 -14.39 20.67 4.53
N SER A 259 -15.43 20.62 5.35
CA SER A 259 -15.29 20.69 6.81
C SER A 259 -14.50 19.48 7.34
N THR A 260 -13.76 19.69 8.43
CA THR A 260 -12.92 18.65 9.06
C THR A 260 -13.72 17.36 9.34
N VAL A 261 -14.96 17.50 9.80
CA VAL A 261 -15.85 16.34 10.07
C VAL A 261 -16.16 15.54 8.80
N MET A 262 -16.27 16.21 7.65
CA MET A 262 -16.60 15.58 6.37
C MET A 262 -15.40 14.96 5.65
N ILE A 263 -14.17 15.29 6.02
CA ILE A 263 -12.97 14.71 5.41
C ILE A 263 -12.96 13.17 5.45
N PRO A 264 -13.26 12.51 6.58
CA PRO A 264 -13.35 11.05 6.60
C PRO A 264 -14.39 10.48 5.62
N MET A 265 -15.49 11.19 5.37
CA MET A 265 -16.52 10.76 4.42
C MET A 265 -16.08 10.86 2.96
N VAL A 266 -15.32 11.91 2.62
CA VAL A 266 -14.69 12.04 1.30
C VAL A 266 -13.69 10.91 1.07
N TYR A 267 -12.90 10.58 2.09
CA TYR A 267 -11.93 9.49 2.05
C TYR A 267 -12.61 8.10 2.02
N LEU A 268 -13.76 7.94 2.71
CA LEU A 268 -14.60 6.76 2.61
C LEU A 268 -15.12 6.55 1.19
N LEU A 269 -15.63 7.60 0.53
CA LEU A 269 -16.09 7.54 -0.86
C LEU A 269 -14.99 7.06 -1.80
N PHE A 270 -13.78 7.60 -1.64
CA PHE A 270 -12.58 7.14 -2.37
C PHE A 270 -12.36 5.64 -2.19
N ASN A 271 -12.27 5.15 -0.95
CA ASN A 271 -12.02 3.74 -0.65
C ASN A 271 -13.15 2.82 -1.16
N LEU A 272 -14.40 3.26 -1.06
CA LEU A 272 -15.56 2.50 -1.55
C LEU A 272 -15.50 2.32 -3.07
N ILE A 273 -15.28 3.40 -3.82
CA ILE A 273 -15.19 3.34 -5.28
C ILE A 273 -13.96 2.55 -5.72
N TYR A 274 -12.83 2.73 -5.06
CA TYR A 274 -11.61 1.94 -5.30
C TYR A 274 -11.89 0.44 -5.14
N SER A 275 -12.54 0.04 -4.05
CA SER A 275 -12.89 -1.35 -3.79
C SER A 275 -13.82 -1.92 -4.87
N LEU A 276 -14.90 -1.21 -5.18
CA LEU A 276 -15.90 -1.64 -6.15
C LEU A 276 -15.34 -1.70 -7.58
N SER A 277 -14.43 -0.82 -7.94
CA SER A 277 -13.85 -0.75 -9.28
C SER A 277 -12.70 -1.73 -9.52
N SER A 278 -12.02 -2.21 -8.48
CA SER A 278 -10.82 -3.06 -8.61
C SER A 278 -11.07 -4.36 -9.38
N LEU A 279 -12.17 -5.06 -9.10
CA LEU A 279 -12.51 -6.30 -9.79
C LEU A 279 -12.95 -6.06 -11.25
N PRO A 280 -13.89 -5.14 -11.54
CA PRO A 280 -14.24 -4.79 -12.92
C PRO A 280 -13.02 -4.31 -13.74
N ALA A 281 -12.11 -3.54 -13.14
CA ALA A 281 -10.89 -3.10 -13.79
C ALA A 281 -9.96 -4.27 -14.16
N GLY A 282 -9.84 -5.28 -13.30
CA GLY A 282 -9.11 -6.51 -13.59
C GLY A 282 -9.69 -7.26 -14.77
N VAL A 283 -11.02 -7.46 -14.81
CA VAL A 283 -11.73 -8.09 -15.94
C VAL A 283 -11.54 -7.27 -17.22
N ALA A 284 -11.63 -5.95 -17.15
CA ALA A 284 -11.38 -5.06 -18.29
C ALA A 284 -9.93 -5.20 -18.80
N ALA A 285 -8.95 -5.32 -17.89
CA ALA A 285 -7.55 -5.50 -18.27
C ALA A 285 -7.29 -6.85 -18.96
N ASP A 286 -7.99 -7.90 -18.56
CA ASP A 286 -7.89 -9.20 -19.22
C ASP A 286 -8.57 -9.19 -20.60
N ARG A 287 -9.69 -8.48 -20.78
CA ARG A 287 -10.45 -8.38 -22.03
C ARG A 287 -9.83 -7.40 -23.03
N PHE A 288 -9.47 -6.20 -22.61
CA PHE A 288 -8.99 -5.10 -23.47
C PHE A 288 -7.47 -4.99 -23.51
N GLY A 289 -6.77 -5.75 -22.67
CA GLY A 289 -5.32 -5.77 -22.56
C GLY A 289 -4.76 -4.82 -21.48
N LYS A 290 -3.88 -5.34 -20.64
CA LYS A 290 -3.27 -4.65 -19.50
C LYS A 290 -2.61 -3.32 -19.87
N LYS A 291 -1.90 -3.27 -21.01
CA LYS A 291 -1.22 -2.06 -21.51
C LYS A 291 -2.19 -0.88 -21.71
N ARG A 292 -3.39 -1.13 -22.28
CA ARG A 292 -4.40 -0.08 -22.53
C ARG A 292 -4.98 0.45 -21.22
N VAL A 293 -5.26 -0.44 -20.26
CA VAL A 293 -5.86 -0.04 -18.99
C VAL A 293 -4.87 0.73 -18.13
N ILE A 294 -3.58 0.37 -18.13
CA ILE A 294 -2.52 1.15 -17.46
C ILE A 294 -2.39 2.55 -18.07
N LEU A 295 -2.38 2.65 -19.41
CA LEU A 295 -2.32 3.94 -20.08
C LEU A 295 -3.51 4.82 -19.71
N LEU A 296 -4.73 4.25 -19.74
CA LEU A 296 -5.94 4.96 -19.30
C LEU A 296 -5.80 5.45 -17.86
N GLY A 297 -5.23 4.62 -16.96
CA GLY A 297 -4.97 5.00 -15.58
C GLY A 297 -4.01 6.19 -15.46
N PHE A 298 -2.90 6.22 -16.19
CA PHE A 298 -1.95 7.33 -16.17
C PHE A 298 -2.56 8.63 -16.71
N VAL A 299 -3.33 8.55 -17.80
CA VAL A 299 -4.06 9.70 -18.36
C VAL A 299 -5.12 10.20 -17.39
N LEU A 300 -5.91 9.28 -16.81
CA LEU A 300 -6.92 9.65 -15.82
C LEU A 300 -6.29 10.35 -14.60
N PHE A 301 -5.18 9.84 -14.08
CA PHE A 301 -4.46 10.48 -12.99
C PHE A 301 -4.02 11.90 -13.36
N ALA A 302 -3.43 12.09 -14.54
CA ALA A 302 -3.01 13.42 -14.99
C ALA A 302 -4.19 14.41 -15.03
N ILE A 303 -5.34 13.97 -15.56
CA ILE A 303 -6.58 14.76 -15.60
C ILE A 303 -7.08 15.06 -14.19
N LEU A 304 -7.07 14.07 -13.29
CA LEU A 304 -7.56 14.23 -11.91
C LEU A 304 -6.67 15.19 -11.12
N TYR A 305 -5.35 15.06 -11.23
CA TYR A 305 -4.44 15.98 -10.56
C TYR A 305 -4.55 17.40 -11.11
N TYR A 306 -4.70 17.55 -12.42
CA TYR A 306 -5.05 18.85 -13.00
C TYR A 306 -6.39 19.37 -12.42
N GLY A 307 -7.39 18.51 -12.31
CA GLY A 307 -8.68 18.84 -11.68
C GLY A 307 -8.53 19.30 -10.22
N PHE A 308 -7.73 18.60 -9.41
CA PHE A 308 -7.42 19.03 -8.04
C PHE A 308 -6.69 20.38 -7.99
N ALA A 309 -5.80 20.66 -8.95
CA ALA A 309 -5.10 21.95 -9.04
C ALA A 309 -6.08 23.12 -9.20
N ILE A 310 -7.09 22.98 -10.06
CA ILE A 310 -8.04 24.05 -10.40
C ILE A 310 -9.34 24.02 -9.57
N ALA A 311 -9.54 22.98 -8.73
CA ALA A 311 -10.76 22.83 -7.95
C ALA A 311 -11.01 24.05 -7.03
N SER A 312 -12.18 24.67 -7.14
CA SER A 312 -12.58 25.87 -6.40
C SER A 312 -13.83 25.67 -5.53
N ASN A 313 -14.48 24.51 -5.60
CA ASN A 313 -15.68 24.22 -4.84
C ASN A 313 -15.72 22.79 -4.32
N THR A 314 -16.51 22.60 -3.26
CA THR A 314 -16.61 21.31 -2.55
C THR A 314 -17.21 20.19 -3.40
N LYS A 315 -18.15 20.48 -4.31
CA LYS A 315 -18.74 19.47 -5.21
C LYS A 315 -17.69 18.86 -6.12
N ALA A 316 -16.79 19.67 -6.68
CA ALA A 316 -15.68 19.20 -7.50
C ALA A 316 -14.79 18.23 -6.70
N ILE A 317 -14.48 18.54 -5.44
CA ILE A 317 -13.67 17.66 -4.57
C ILE A 317 -14.34 16.30 -4.39
N TRP A 318 -15.63 16.22 -4.13
CA TRP A 318 -16.34 14.93 -4.00
C TRP A 318 -16.24 14.09 -5.27
N VAL A 319 -16.46 14.72 -6.44
CA VAL A 319 -16.34 14.05 -7.74
C VAL A 319 -14.91 13.56 -7.98
N LEU A 320 -13.92 14.43 -7.72
CA LEU A 320 -12.50 14.10 -7.93
C LEU A 320 -12.04 12.95 -7.04
N PHE A 321 -12.44 12.89 -5.77
CA PHE A 321 -12.13 11.76 -4.88
C PHE A 321 -12.79 10.47 -5.35
N GLY A 322 -14.04 10.52 -5.82
CA GLY A 322 -14.70 9.36 -6.41
C GLY A 322 -13.95 8.83 -7.64
N LEU A 323 -13.59 9.72 -8.56
CA LEU A 323 -12.82 9.36 -9.75
C LEU A 323 -11.38 8.93 -9.42
N TYR A 324 -10.78 9.44 -8.34
CA TYR A 324 -9.48 8.99 -7.85
C TYR A 324 -9.55 7.55 -7.33
N GLY A 325 -10.66 7.16 -6.69
CA GLY A 325 -10.92 5.76 -6.35
C GLY A 325 -10.98 4.85 -7.58
N LEU A 326 -11.64 5.30 -8.65
CA LEU A 326 -11.66 4.59 -9.93
C LEU A 326 -10.24 4.43 -10.53
N PHE A 327 -9.44 5.51 -10.52
CA PHE A 327 -8.04 5.48 -10.96
C PHE A 327 -7.23 4.42 -10.19
N MET A 328 -7.35 4.38 -8.86
CA MET A 328 -6.65 3.39 -8.04
C MET A 328 -7.04 1.96 -8.40
N GLY A 329 -8.34 1.70 -8.62
CA GLY A 329 -8.84 0.41 -9.09
C GLY A 329 -8.28 -0.01 -10.45
N LEU A 330 -8.12 0.95 -11.36
CA LEU A 330 -7.56 0.73 -12.70
C LEU A 330 -6.05 0.49 -12.73
N THR A 331 -5.31 0.86 -11.68
CA THR A 331 -3.84 0.90 -11.77
C THR A 331 -3.13 -0.05 -10.81
N GLU A 332 -3.45 -0.08 -9.54
CA GLU A 332 -2.62 -0.75 -8.52
C GLU A 332 -2.42 -2.25 -8.79
N GLY A 333 -3.50 -2.99 -9.03
CA GLY A 333 -3.43 -4.43 -9.32
C GLY A 333 -2.89 -4.74 -10.71
N ILE A 334 -3.28 -3.91 -11.70
CA ILE A 334 -3.01 -4.17 -13.12
C ILE A 334 -1.55 -3.90 -13.47
N GLN A 335 -0.90 -2.90 -12.85
CA GLN A 335 0.54 -2.68 -13.01
C GLN A 335 1.35 -3.90 -12.54
N LYS A 336 1.01 -4.48 -11.40
CA LYS A 336 1.64 -5.71 -10.89
C LYS A 336 1.37 -6.91 -11.81
N ALA A 337 0.14 -7.05 -12.32
CA ALA A 337 -0.22 -8.09 -13.26
C ALA A 337 0.50 -7.93 -14.60
N PHE A 338 0.70 -6.72 -15.09
CA PHE A 338 1.49 -6.44 -16.29
C PHE A 338 2.97 -6.78 -16.07
N LEU A 339 3.53 -6.34 -14.94
CA LEU A 339 4.90 -6.64 -14.57
C LEU A 339 5.17 -8.16 -14.59
N ALA A 340 4.23 -8.96 -14.05
CA ALA A 340 4.32 -10.41 -14.06
C ALA A 340 4.38 -11.03 -15.48
N THR A 341 3.92 -10.31 -16.52
CA THR A 341 3.95 -10.80 -17.90
C THR A 341 5.28 -10.55 -18.62
N ILE A 342 6.07 -9.57 -18.16
CA ILE A 342 7.34 -9.19 -18.81
C ILE A 342 8.57 -9.74 -18.08
N ILE A 343 8.37 -10.54 -17.03
CA ILE A 343 9.45 -11.11 -16.21
C ILE A 343 9.46 -12.63 -16.34
N PRO A 344 10.64 -13.27 -16.55
CA PRO A 344 10.79 -14.71 -16.49
C PRO A 344 10.37 -15.28 -15.13
N GLN A 345 9.84 -16.51 -15.12
CA GLN A 345 9.29 -17.17 -13.93
C GLN A 345 10.29 -17.22 -12.77
N ASP A 346 11.56 -17.50 -13.06
CA ASP A 346 12.62 -17.71 -12.08
C ASP A 346 13.04 -16.43 -11.34
N PHE A 347 12.74 -15.25 -11.90
CA PHE A 347 13.13 -13.95 -11.37
C PHE A 347 11.97 -13.09 -10.85
N LYS A 348 10.74 -13.63 -10.81
CA LYS A 348 9.54 -12.86 -10.45
C LYS A 348 9.67 -12.19 -9.07
N ALA A 349 10.05 -12.93 -8.04
CA ALA A 349 10.16 -12.38 -6.68
C ALA A 349 11.18 -11.22 -6.60
N THR A 350 12.35 -11.40 -7.22
CA THR A 350 13.40 -10.38 -7.27
C THR A 350 12.94 -9.14 -8.04
N ALA A 351 12.29 -9.32 -9.19
CA ALA A 351 11.81 -8.22 -10.01
C ALA A 351 10.69 -7.41 -9.31
N PHE A 352 9.74 -8.08 -8.64
CA PHE A 352 8.76 -7.40 -7.81
C PHE A 352 9.42 -6.65 -6.64
N GLY A 353 10.46 -7.22 -6.03
CA GLY A 353 11.25 -6.55 -5.00
C GLY A 353 11.90 -5.27 -5.52
N VAL A 354 12.60 -5.34 -6.66
CA VAL A 354 13.24 -4.17 -7.30
C VAL A 354 12.19 -3.12 -7.70
N TYR A 355 11.10 -3.53 -8.32
CA TYR A 355 10.00 -2.63 -8.70
C TYR A 355 9.42 -1.89 -7.48
N ASN A 356 9.06 -2.62 -6.42
CA ASN A 356 8.51 -2.03 -5.20
C ASN A 356 9.53 -1.12 -4.51
N THR A 357 10.82 -1.43 -4.58
CA THR A 357 11.90 -0.58 -4.05
C THR A 357 11.98 0.73 -4.82
N ILE A 358 11.97 0.68 -6.17
CA ILE A 358 12.01 1.89 -7.02
C ILE A 358 10.80 2.78 -6.72
N VAL A 359 9.58 2.22 -6.76
CA VAL A 359 8.35 2.97 -6.48
C VAL A 359 8.34 3.50 -5.05
N GLY A 360 8.69 2.68 -4.07
CA GLY A 360 8.71 3.09 -2.66
C GLY A 360 9.75 4.16 -2.34
N LEU A 361 10.95 4.09 -2.94
CA LEU A 361 11.96 5.14 -2.80
C LEU A 361 11.53 6.44 -3.50
N ALA A 362 10.82 6.35 -4.63
CA ALA A 362 10.30 7.51 -5.34
C ALA A 362 9.21 8.26 -4.54
N MET A 363 8.50 7.60 -3.65
CA MET A 363 7.46 8.23 -2.81
C MET A 363 8.04 9.24 -1.81
N PHE A 364 9.30 9.06 -1.37
CA PHE A 364 9.95 10.01 -0.49
C PHE A 364 10.16 11.37 -1.17
N PRO A 365 10.90 11.50 -2.29
CA PRO A 365 11.04 12.76 -2.97
C PRO A 365 9.70 13.31 -3.49
N ALA A 366 8.77 12.45 -3.91
CA ALA A 366 7.43 12.88 -4.34
C ALA A 366 6.70 13.69 -3.26
N SER A 367 6.67 13.16 -2.04
CA SER A 367 5.98 13.82 -0.93
C SER A 367 6.75 15.05 -0.43
N LEU A 368 8.08 15.02 -0.45
CA LEU A 368 8.91 16.17 -0.08
C LEU A 368 8.76 17.32 -1.08
N ILE A 369 8.84 17.04 -2.39
CA ILE A 369 8.63 18.02 -3.46
C ILE A 369 7.20 18.56 -3.39
N GLY A 370 6.19 17.67 -3.21
CA GLY A 370 4.79 18.07 -3.09
C GLY A 370 4.56 19.05 -1.95
N GLY A 371 5.11 18.79 -0.77
CA GLY A 371 5.02 19.68 0.37
C GLY A 371 5.76 21.01 0.16
N TRP A 372 6.96 20.98 -0.42
CA TRP A 372 7.74 22.16 -0.74
C TRP A 372 7.03 23.06 -1.77
N LEU A 373 6.49 22.48 -2.84
CA LEU A 373 5.70 23.23 -3.85
C LEU A 373 4.46 23.86 -3.23
N TRP A 374 3.81 23.16 -2.31
CA TRP A 374 2.63 23.67 -1.61
C TRP A 374 2.94 24.92 -0.80
N ASP A 375 4.03 24.92 -0.04
CA ASP A 375 4.40 26.00 0.87
C ASP A 375 5.09 27.18 0.14
N GLN A 376 5.95 26.89 -0.87
CA GLN A 376 6.79 27.92 -1.51
C GLN A 376 6.18 28.51 -2.78
N VAL A 377 5.28 27.77 -3.46
CA VAL A 377 4.70 28.23 -4.72
C VAL A 377 3.18 28.41 -4.57
N SER A 378 2.45 27.32 -4.46
CA SER A 378 1.02 27.31 -4.18
C SER A 378 0.52 25.88 -3.94
N PRO A 379 -0.63 25.71 -3.26
CA PRO A 379 -1.28 24.39 -3.13
C PRO A 379 -1.54 23.72 -4.48
N SER A 380 -1.91 24.48 -5.51
CA SER A 380 -2.15 23.99 -6.87
C SER A 380 -0.88 23.47 -7.55
N ALA A 381 0.29 24.03 -7.23
CA ALA A 381 1.57 23.65 -7.83
C ALA A 381 1.92 22.17 -7.57
N THR A 382 1.60 21.65 -6.38
CA THR A 382 1.76 20.23 -6.04
C THR A 382 1.01 19.33 -7.04
N PHE A 383 -0.21 19.71 -7.39
CA PHE A 383 -1.05 18.93 -8.29
C PHE A 383 -0.67 19.14 -9.76
N TYR A 384 -0.26 20.32 -10.16
CA TYR A 384 0.30 20.54 -11.51
C TYR A 384 1.57 19.71 -11.74
N PHE A 385 2.45 19.64 -10.76
CA PHE A 385 3.63 18.81 -10.82
C PHE A 385 3.26 17.32 -11.02
N GLY A 386 2.31 16.80 -10.24
CA GLY A 386 1.81 15.43 -10.40
C GLY A 386 1.13 15.20 -11.75
N ALA A 387 0.34 16.15 -12.26
CA ALA A 387 -0.29 16.05 -13.57
C ALA A 387 0.73 15.99 -14.71
N VAL A 388 1.76 16.85 -14.67
CA VAL A 388 2.83 16.88 -15.68
C VAL A 388 3.65 15.58 -15.66
N THR A 389 4.09 15.11 -14.51
CA THR A 389 4.87 13.88 -14.40
C THR A 389 4.08 12.64 -14.82
N ALA A 390 2.77 12.59 -14.51
CA ALA A 390 1.88 11.54 -14.98
C ALA A 390 1.67 11.60 -16.49
N GLY A 391 1.51 12.79 -17.06
CA GLY A 391 1.42 13.01 -18.50
C GLY A 391 2.68 12.54 -19.24
N LEU A 392 3.86 12.88 -18.69
CA LEU A 392 5.15 12.40 -19.20
C LEU A 392 5.26 10.86 -19.10
N SER A 393 4.80 10.28 -17.99
CA SER A 393 4.79 8.83 -17.79
C SER A 393 3.85 8.14 -18.80
N ALA A 394 2.69 8.72 -19.08
CA ALA A 394 1.75 8.24 -20.11
C ALA A 394 2.39 8.30 -21.49
N LEU A 395 3.06 9.39 -21.85
CA LEU A 395 3.78 9.55 -23.13
C LEU A 395 4.89 8.51 -23.28
N LEU A 396 5.74 8.35 -22.26
CA LEU A 396 6.79 7.33 -22.26
C LEU A 396 6.21 5.92 -22.35
N PHE A 397 5.05 5.69 -21.75
CA PHE A 397 4.39 4.38 -21.84
C PHE A 397 3.81 4.12 -23.24
N VAL A 398 3.32 5.13 -23.95
CA VAL A 398 2.94 5.01 -25.39
C VAL A 398 4.15 4.64 -26.24
N ILE A 399 5.28 5.32 -26.04
CA ILE A 399 6.55 5.03 -26.74
C ILE A 399 6.98 3.57 -26.44
N PHE A 400 6.91 3.15 -25.18
CA PHE A 400 7.22 1.79 -24.77
C PHE A 400 6.35 0.75 -25.49
N ILE A 401 5.02 0.96 -25.57
CA ILE A 401 4.10 0.07 -26.29
C ILE A 401 4.45 0.00 -27.79
N ALA A 402 4.74 1.15 -28.41
CA ALA A 402 5.10 1.21 -29.83
C ALA A 402 6.41 0.45 -30.13
N THR A 403 7.41 0.59 -29.25
CA THR A 403 8.69 -0.10 -29.36
C THR A 403 8.54 -1.62 -29.27
N ILE A 404 7.75 -2.11 -28.28
CA ILE A 404 7.47 -3.55 -28.17
C ILE A 404 6.79 -4.08 -29.42
N ARG A 405 5.76 -3.39 -29.95
CA ARG A 405 5.06 -3.81 -31.16
C ARG A 405 6.00 -3.88 -32.41
N LYS A 406 6.92 -2.93 -32.48
CA LYS A 406 7.90 -2.91 -33.58
C LYS A 406 8.86 -4.11 -33.51
N GLN A 407 9.28 -4.50 -32.30
CA GLN A 407 10.12 -5.68 -32.10
C GLN A 407 9.36 -6.98 -32.40
N GLU A 408 8.15 -7.15 -31.86
CA GLU A 408 7.30 -8.31 -32.14
C GLU A 408 7.09 -8.52 -33.65
N LYS A 409 6.83 -7.42 -34.40
CA LYS A 409 6.70 -7.50 -35.86
C LYS A 409 7.99 -7.91 -36.57
N ARG A 410 9.16 -7.52 -36.08
CA ARG A 410 10.46 -7.91 -36.66
C ARG A 410 10.77 -9.39 -36.43
N GLU A 411 10.40 -9.91 -35.24
CA GLU A 411 10.58 -11.33 -34.91
C GLU A 411 9.63 -12.27 -35.68
N TYR A 412 8.46 -11.79 -36.12
CA TYR A 412 7.51 -12.56 -36.94
C TYR A 412 7.80 -12.48 -38.46
N ASN A 413 8.59 -11.52 -38.91
CA ASN A 413 8.95 -11.33 -40.34
C ASN A 413 10.32 -11.95 -40.70
N ILE A 414 10.93 -12.70 -39.75
CA ILE A 414 12.08 -13.57 -39.91
C ILE A 414 11.62 -15.03 -39.89
#